data_80d28b960f6770d6dedb826e2dc1c0f6
#
_entry.id   80d28b960f6770d6dedb826e2dc1c0f6
#
_cell.length_a   1.000
_cell.length_b   1.000
_cell.length_c   1.000
_cell.angle_alpha   90.00
_cell.angle_beta   90.00
_cell.angle_gamma   90.00
#
_symmetry.space_group_name_H-M   'P 1'
#
loop_
_entity.id
_entity.type
_entity.pdbx_description
1 polymer ?
#
loop_
_entity_poly.entity_id
_entity_poly.type
_entity_poly.pdbx_seq_one_letter_code
_entity_poly.pdbx_strand_id
1 'polypeptide(L)'
;MICDDERIVTPVLQVAVVWHSSQRSVPLNSGKEIHSKHRRTVAVSRVNRARRTSTESYVLLHASRKTFSNVKVSISAQWTPSTHNDSVPAFCPVETWEDNHLFADEKQATLFLGALDSIFLFSYAVGLYLSGIIGDRVNLRYVLCFGLCGSAVVEFLFGTLTEWLHVYNIYLYCSLWVLNGLLQSAVWPCVVAVMGNWFGKAGRGFVFGLWSACASVGNILGAFLASSVLKYGYEYAFLVTSVVQFAGGVVVFFGLLTSPKEVGLHLESETGLSPVETDTDSHRPLMSDEEDDEQEVETYSQRCRTDQPPEEPEDEPPYAIGFFQAFCLPGVLLYSLAYACLKLVNYSFFFWLPFYLSNNYGWKEAEADRLSVWYDVGGIVGGTLQGLISDFMGKRAPVLVFSLVMAMGSLVGYSRSPNDKVINAVILAITGFFIGGPSNMISSAISADLGRQDILRGSQEALATVTGIVDGTGSIGAAVGQYLVSLIESRLGWMSVFYFFVVMTGGSVVFIVPLLVRELRDMWRERQALRHQL
;
A
#
# COMPACT_ATOMS: atom_id res chain seq x y z
N MET A 1 4.80 -35.21 10.53
CA MET A 1 5.48 -33.90 10.50
C MET A 1 4.83 -32.97 9.47
N ILE A 2 3.50 -33.11 9.28
CA ILE A 2 2.66 -32.33 8.35
C ILE A 2 1.55 -31.57 9.12
N CYS A 3 1.43 -31.75 10.43
CA CYS A 3 0.31 -31.21 11.22
C CYS A 3 0.53 -29.80 11.83
N ASP A 4 1.71 -29.18 11.71
CA ASP A 4 1.94 -27.87 12.33
C ASP A 4 1.72 -26.66 11.39
N ASP A 5 1.56 -26.89 10.09
CA ASP A 5 1.32 -25.83 9.10
C ASP A 5 -0.12 -25.26 9.14
N GLU A 6 -1.10 -26.01 9.65
CA GLU A 6 -2.50 -25.53 9.73
C GLU A 6 -2.71 -24.42 10.78
N ARG A 7 -1.86 -24.31 11.79
CA ARG A 7 -2.06 -23.31 12.86
C ARG A 7 -1.71 -21.88 12.45
N ILE A 8 -0.90 -21.70 11.42
CA ILE A 8 -0.49 -20.35 10.93
C ILE A 8 -1.36 -19.93 9.75
N VAL A 9 -1.78 -20.88 8.91
CA VAL A 9 -2.65 -20.61 7.75
C VAL A 9 -4.09 -20.29 8.20
N THR A 10 -4.55 -20.88 9.30
CA THR A 10 -5.90 -20.69 9.84
C THR A 10 -6.20 -19.24 10.24
N PRO A 11 -5.32 -18.48 10.94
CA PRO A 11 -5.56 -17.07 11.25
C PRO A 11 -5.58 -16.17 10.01
N VAL A 12 -4.72 -16.44 9.01
CA VAL A 12 -4.69 -15.67 7.76
C VAL A 12 -5.93 -15.91 6.92
N LEU A 13 -6.39 -17.17 6.86
CA LEU A 13 -7.67 -17.53 6.24
C LEU A 13 -8.87 -17.00 7.05
N GLN A 14 -8.80 -16.97 8.39
CA GLN A 14 -9.83 -16.36 9.23
C GLN A 14 -9.89 -14.84 9.04
N VAL A 15 -8.78 -14.13 8.90
CA VAL A 15 -8.76 -12.70 8.55
C VAL A 15 -9.38 -12.51 7.16
N ALA A 16 -9.07 -13.37 6.19
CA ALA A 16 -9.70 -13.34 4.87
C ALA A 16 -11.20 -13.68 4.93
N VAL A 17 -11.62 -14.57 5.82
CA VAL A 17 -13.04 -14.95 6.03
C VAL A 17 -13.80 -13.87 6.82
N VAL A 18 -13.22 -13.29 7.86
CA VAL A 18 -13.77 -12.11 8.57
C VAL A 18 -13.86 -10.92 7.61
N TRP A 19 -12.86 -10.75 6.76
CA TRP A 19 -12.88 -9.80 5.66
C TRP A 19 -14.03 -10.06 4.67
N HIS A 20 -14.34 -11.33 4.41
CA HIS A 20 -15.48 -11.75 3.55
C HIS A 20 -16.84 -11.61 4.25
N SER A 21 -16.93 -11.78 5.58
CA SER A 21 -18.17 -11.68 6.36
C SER A 21 -18.55 -10.25 6.74
N SER A 22 -17.58 -9.36 6.97
CA SER A 22 -17.77 -7.91 7.17
C SER A 22 -18.40 -7.20 5.97
N GLN A 23 -18.50 -7.90 4.83
CA GLN A 23 -19.06 -7.37 3.58
C GLN A 23 -20.60 -7.35 3.50
N ARG A 24 -21.31 -7.86 4.50
CA ARG A 24 -22.78 -8.00 4.41
C ARG A 24 -23.58 -6.76 4.83
N SER A 25 -22.94 -5.71 5.33
CA SER A 25 -23.63 -4.57 5.88
C SER A 25 -23.16 -3.23 5.32
N VAL A 26 -23.52 -2.93 4.07
CA VAL A 26 -23.72 -1.55 3.63
C VAL A 26 -25.22 -1.34 3.55
N PRO A 27 -25.87 -0.53 4.44
CA PRO A 27 -27.29 -0.26 4.36
C PRO A 27 -27.55 0.68 3.19
N LEU A 28 -28.17 0.16 2.14
CA LEU A 28 -28.78 0.92 1.06
C LEU A 28 -30.28 1.02 1.34
N ASN A 29 -30.77 2.23 1.50
CA ASN A 29 -32.15 2.56 1.82
C ASN A 29 -33.17 2.11 0.75
N SER A 30 -34.35 1.74 1.20
CA SER A 30 -35.41 1.05 0.46
C SER A 30 -36.27 1.99 -0.41
N GLY A 31 -36.70 1.47 -1.56
CA GLY A 31 -37.86 2.03 -2.28
C GLY A 31 -37.91 1.73 -3.78
N LYS A 32 -38.67 0.71 -4.17
CA LYS A 32 -39.15 0.24 -5.50
C LYS A 32 -38.57 -1.12 -5.95
N GLU A 33 -39.43 -2.17 -5.98
CA GLU A 33 -39.07 -3.43 -5.35
C GLU A 33 -38.67 -4.63 -6.24
N ILE A 34 -38.47 -4.56 -7.52
CA ILE A 34 -38.01 -5.74 -8.27
C ILE A 34 -36.90 -5.42 -9.27
N HIS A 35 -36.99 -4.35 -10.05
CA HIS A 35 -35.89 -3.92 -10.92
C HIS A 35 -34.70 -3.35 -10.13
N SER A 36 -34.94 -2.80 -8.93
CA SER A 36 -33.92 -2.27 -8.03
C SER A 36 -33.05 -3.38 -7.42
N LYS A 37 -33.65 -4.53 -7.09
CA LYS A 37 -32.95 -5.67 -6.47
C LYS A 37 -31.89 -6.28 -7.41
N HIS A 38 -32.23 -6.43 -8.69
CA HIS A 38 -31.27 -6.93 -9.69
C HIS A 38 -30.14 -5.93 -9.95
N ARG A 39 -30.48 -4.63 -10.11
CA ARG A 39 -29.46 -3.55 -10.27
C ARG A 39 -28.54 -3.46 -9.04
N ARG A 40 -29.08 -3.59 -7.81
CA ARG A 40 -28.30 -3.62 -6.56
C ARG A 40 -27.35 -4.81 -6.50
N THR A 41 -27.81 -6.01 -6.84
CA THR A 41 -26.98 -7.22 -6.83
C THR A 41 -25.82 -7.10 -7.85
N VAL A 42 -26.10 -6.55 -9.03
CA VAL A 42 -25.08 -6.32 -10.07
C VAL A 42 -24.09 -5.24 -9.62
N ALA A 43 -24.54 -4.15 -9.00
CA ALA A 43 -23.67 -3.10 -8.47
C ALA A 43 -22.73 -3.64 -7.37
N VAL A 44 -23.27 -4.35 -6.39
CA VAL A 44 -22.47 -4.99 -5.31
C VAL A 44 -21.45 -5.99 -5.89
N SER A 45 -21.84 -6.79 -6.88
CA SER A 45 -20.92 -7.71 -7.55
C SER A 45 -19.77 -6.97 -8.25
N ARG A 46 -20.04 -5.84 -8.88
CA ARG A 46 -19.02 -5.03 -9.58
C ARG A 46 -18.05 -4.33 -8.62
N VAL A 47 -18.57 -3.75 -7.51
CA VAL A 47 -17.75 -3.20 -6.42
C VAL A 47 -16.81 -4.28 -5.85
N ASN A 48 -17.34 -5.46 -5.57
CA ASN A 48 -16.55 -6.57 -5.05
C ASN A 48 -15.49 -7.04 -6.06
N ARG A 49 -15.78 -7.03 -7.35
CA ARG A 49 -14.81 -7.37 -8.39
C ARG A 49 -13.67 -6.34 -8.44
N ALA A 50 -13.97 -5.05 -8.50
CA ALA A 50 -12.96 -3.99 -8.52
C ALA A 50 -12.03 -4.08 -7.32
N ARG A 51 -12.61 -4.22 -6.10
CA ARG A 51 -11.85 -4.37 -4.87
C ARG A 51 -10.98 -5.62 -4.87
N ARG A 52 -11.54 -6.78 -5.23
CA ARG A 52 -10.83 -8.06 -5.27
C ARG A 52 -9.63 -7.99 -6.21
N THR A 53 -9.83 -7.52 -7.44
CA THR A 53 -8.76 -7.44 -8.44
C THR A 53 -7.66 -6.45 -8.03
N SER A 54 -8.02 -5.30 -7.43
CA SER A 54 -7.04 -4.34 -6.88
C SER A 54 -6.24 -4.94 -5.71
N THR A 55 -6.90 -5.67 -4.81
CA THR A 55 -6.23 -6.35 -3.69
C THR A 55 -5.29 -7.43 -4.19
N GLU A 56 -5.75 -8.31 -5.09
CA GLU A 56 -4.96 -9.38 -5.67
C GLU A 56 -3.71 -8.83 -6.37
N SER A 57 -3.83 -7.75 -7.14
CA SER A 57 -2.69 -7.15 -7.82
C SER A 57 -1.58 -6.70 -6.86
N TYR A 58 -1.96 -6.08 -5.75
CA TYR A 58 -1.00 -5.58 -4.77
C TYR A 58 -0.41 -6.69 -3.89
N VAL A 59 -1.20 -7.70 -3.55
CA VAL A 59 -0.74 -8.92 -2.87
C VAL A 59 0.35 -9.61 -3.69
N LEU A 60 0.12 -9.81 -4.98
CA LEU A 60 1.08 -10.49 -5.87
C LEU A 60 2.37 -9.68 -6.05
N LEU A 61 2.26 -8.35 -6.19
CA LEU A 61 3.43 -7.47 -6.24
C LEU A 61 4.30 -7.59 -4.98
N HIS A 62 3.68 -7.60 -3.80
CA HIS A 62 4.40 -7.72 -2.55
C HIS A 62 4.98 -9.12 -2.35
N ALA A 63 4.29 -10.17 -2.80
CA ALA A 63 4.80 -11.53 -2.75
C ALA A 63 6.10 -11.67 -3.55
N SER A 64 6.14 -11.11 -4.75
CA SER A 64 7.32 -11.12 -5.61
C SER A 64 8.46 -10.26 -5.02
N ARG A 65 8.16 -9.04 -4.56
CA ARG A 65 9.14 -8.17 -3.90
C ARG A 65 9.79 -8.83 -2.67
N LYS A 66 9.02 -9.59 -1.89
CA LYS A 66 9.51 -10.28 -0.69
C LYS A 66 10.49 -11.42 -1.03
N THR A 67 10.41 -11.99 -2.22
CA THR A 67 11.29 -13.09 -2.66
C THR A 67 12.75 -12.72 -2.53
N PHE A 68 13.17 -11.53 -3.00
CA PHE A 68 14.57 -11.10 -2.87
C PHE A 68 15.06 -11.05 -1.42
N SER A 69 14.21 -10.59 -0.50
CA SER A 69 14.52 -10.59 0.95
C SER A 69 14.77 -12.00 1.49
N ASN A 70 13.95 -12.96 1.04
CA ASN A 70 13.95 -14.34 1.54
C ASN A 70 15.14 -15.19 1.04
N VAL A 71 15.71 -14.82 -0.12
CA VAL A 71 16.78 -15.58 -0.76
C VAL A 71 18.17 -14.94 -0.59
N LYS A 72 18.29 -13.87 0.21
CA LYS A 72 19.57 -13.14 0.39
C LYS A 72 20.69 -14.01 0.93
N VAL A 73 20.38 -14.91 1.87
CA VAL A 73 21.39 -15.83 2.45
C VAL A 73 21.89 -16.79 1.38
N SER A 74 20.98 -17.40 0.63
CA SER A 74 21.33 -18.32 -0.47
C SER A 74 22.11 -17.64 -1.58
N ILE A 75 21.70 -16.42 -1.98
CA ILE A 75 22.43 -15.63 -3.00
C ILE A 75 23.82 -15.25 -2.49
N SER A 76 23.94 -14.78 -1.25
CA SER A 76 25.23 -14.41 -0.67
C SER A 76 26.18 -15.60 -0.65
N ALA A 77 25.69 -16.77 -0.24
CA ALA A 77 26.49 -18.00 -0.21
C ALA A 77 26.95 -18.42 -1.61
N GLN A 78 26.12 -18.19 -2.66
CA GLN A 78 26.50 -18.57 -4.03
C GLN A 78 27.44 -17.57 -4.71
N TRP A 79 27.36 -16.29 -4.35
CA TRP A 79 28.23 -15.25 -4.92
C TRP A 79 29.59 -15.14 -4.24
N THR A 80 29.87 -15.94 -3.20
CA THR A 80 31.11 -15.95 -2.45
C THR A 80 31.76 -17.36 -2.45
N PRO A 81 33.09 -17.45 -2.44
CA PRO A 81 33.79 -18.75 -2.36
C PRO A 81 33.37 -19.52 -1.11
N SER A 82 33.01 -20.79 -1.27
CA SER A 82 32.76 -21.66 -0.12
C SER A 82 34.07 -21.89 0.64
N THR A 83 34.11 -21.49 1.91
CA THR A 83 35.19 -21.86 2.83
C THR A 83 35.02 -23.34 3.18
N HIS A 84 35.31 -24.24 2.24
CA HIS A 84 35.23 -25.66 2.46
C HIS A 84 36.52 -26.12 3.17
N ASN A 85 36.38 -26.64 4.38
CA ASN A 85 37.44 -27.44 5.04
C ASN A 85 37.73 -28.68 4.20
N ASP A 86 39.00 -28.89 3.86
CA ASP A 86 39.59 -29.98 3.03
C ASP A 86 39.40 -31.40 3.53
N SER A 87 38.25 -31.84 4.00
CA SER A 87 38.11 -33.17 4.61
C SER A 87 36.99 -34.07 4.07
N VAL A 88 36.37 -33.75 2.93
CA VAL A 88 35.40 -34.66 2.29
C VAL A 88 35.80 -34.88 0.83
N PRO A 89 36.02 -36.15 0.37
CA PRO A 89 36.35 -36.42 -1.02
C PRO A 89 35.15 -36.05 -1.90
N ALA A 90 35.32 -35.02 -2.71
CA ALA A 90 34.34 -34.57 -3.67
C ALA A 90 34.22 -35.60 -4.81
N PHE A 91 33.12 -36.33 -4.82
CA PHE A 91 32.69 -37.11 -5.99
C PHE A 91 31.51 -36.36 -6.65
N CYS A 92 31.76 -35.13 -7.06
CA CYS A 92 30.96 -34.42 -8.04
C CYS A 92 31.92 -33.82 -9.05
N PRO A 93 31.60 -33.85 -10.36
CA PRO A 93 32.45 -33.15 -11.30
C PRO A 93 32.41 -31.67 -10.91
N VAL A 94 33.56 -31.16 -10.51
CA VAL A 94 33.84 -29.75 -10.28
C VAL A 94 33.70 -29.07 -11.64
N GLU A 95 32.51 -28.74 -12.03
CA GLU A 95 32.28 -27.81 -13.15
C GLU A 95 32.58 -26.42 -12.59
N THR A 96 33.72 -25.89 -12.91
CA THR A 96 34.09 -24.50 -13.23
C THR A 96 33.37 -23.31 -12.51
N TRP A 97 32.70 -23.54 -11.38
CA TRP A 97 32.06 -22.53 -10.56
C TRP A 97 33.04 -21.67 -9.77
N GLU A 98 34.26 -22.21 -9.49
CA GLU A 98 35.24 -21.54 -8.64
C GLU A 98 35.83 -20.25 -9.25
N ASP A 99 35.76 -20.08 -10.57
CA ASP A 99 36.30 -18.90 -11.24
C ASP A 99 35.30 -17.71 -11.39
N ASN A 100 34.03 -17.89 -11.02
CA ASN A 100 32.96 -16.89 -11.26
C ASN A 100 32.35 -16.28 -10.00
N HIS A 101 33.04 -16.31 -8.85
CA HIS A 101 32.55 -15.60 -7.67
C HIS A 101 32.58 -14.10 -7.88
N LEU A 102 31.41 -13.43 -7.68
CA LEU A 102 31.29 -11.98 -7.82
C LEU A 102 32.06 -11.23 -6.74
N PHE A 103 32.19 -11.82 -5.54
CA PHE A 103 32.77 -11.17 -4.37
C PHE A 103 33.77 -12.10 -3.66
N ALA A 104 34.80 -11.48 -3.09
CA ALA A 104 35.85 -12.21 -2.39
C ALA A 104 35.41 -12.70 -1.00
N ASP A 105 34.47 -12.03 -0.35
CA ASP A 105 33.98 -12.35 0.98
C ASP A 105 32.48 -12.05 1.15
N GLU A 106 31.85 -12.63 2.16
CA GLU A 106 30.45 -12.48 2.51
C GLU A 106 30.08 -11.02 2.85
N LYS A 107 31.01 -10.23 3.41
CA LYS A 107 30.75 -8.84 3.75
C LYS A 107 30.55 -7.97 2.50
N GLN A 108 31.35 -8.23 1.46
CA GLN A 108 31.19 -7.52 0.19
C GLN A 108 29.86 -7.91 -0.49
N ALA A 109 29.48 -9.19 -0.46
CA ALA A 109 28.20 -9.65 -0.95
C ALA A 109 27.04 -8.98 -0.20
N THR A 110 27.07 -8.93 1.13
CA THR A 110 26.06 -8.26 1.96
C THR A 110 25.95 -6.76 1.67
N LEU A 111 27.07 -6.07 1.50
CA LEU A 111 27.08 -4.65 1.11
C LEU A 111 26.45 -4.44 -0.26
N PHE A 112 26.73 -5.33 -1.22
CA PHE A 112 26.13 -5.26 -2.55
C PHE A 112 24.62 -5.57 -2.54
N LEU A 113 24.16 -6.54 -1.74
CA LEU A 113 22.73 -6.80 -1.54
C LEU A 113 22.01 -5.57 -0.95
N GLY A 114 22.63 -4.90 0.02
CA GLY A 114 22.12 -3.63 0.55
C GLY A 114 22.12 -2.51 -0.48
N ALA A 115 23.13 -2.45 -1.36
CA ALA A 115 23.15 -1.50 -2.47
C ALA A 115 22.05 -1.78 -3.49
N LEU A 116 21.75 -3.05 -3.80
CA LEU A 116 20.64 -3.43 -4.66
C LEU A 116 19.28 -3.00 -4.08
N ASP A 117 19.05 -3.22 -2.77
CA ASP A 117 17.84 -2.72 -2.09
C ASP A 117 17.73 -1.19 -2.21
N SER A 118 18.84 -0.49 -2.04
CA SER A 118 18.88 0.97 -2.14
C SER A 118 18.61 1.45 -3.56
N ILE A 119 19.21 0.83 -4.57
CA ILE A 119 19.01 1.11 -5.99
C ILE A 119 17.53 0.89 -6.36
N PHE A 120 16.97 -0.24 -5.93
CA PHE A 120 15.55 -0.55 -6.14
C PHE A 120 14.65 0.51 -5.54
N LEU A 121 14.82 0.86 -4.27
CA LEU A 121 13.97 1.82 -3.58
C LEU A 121 14.14 3.24 -4.10
N PHE A 122 15.33 3.62 -4.53
CA PHE A 122 15.57 4.93 -5.13
C PHE A 122 14.88 5.05 -6.49
N SER A 123 15.06 4.05 -7.37
CA SER A 123 14.36 4.01 -8.66
C SER A 123 12.85 3.89 -8.50
N TYR A 124 12.39 3.13 -7.50
CA TYR A 124 10.99 3.06 -7.11
C TYR A 124 10.45 4.41 -6.67
N ALA A 125 11.20 5.20 -5.89
CA ALA A 125 10.80 6.54 -5.47
C ALA A 125 10.64 7.49 -6.66
N VAL A 126 11.63 7.51 -7.57
CA VAL A 126 11.55 8.29 -8.81
C VAL A 126 10.33 7.88 -9.63
N GLY A 127 10.14 6.59 -9.77
CA GLY A 127 8.99 6.02 -10.49
C GLY A 127 7.65 6.37 -9.83
N LEU A 128 7.55 6.44 -8.50
CA LEU A 128 6.33 6.84 -7.78
C LEU A 128 5.91 8.28 -8.10
N TYR A 129 6.86 9.21 -8.21
CA TYR A 129 6.56 10.58 -8.61
C TYR A 129 6.01 10.65 -10.04
N LEU A 130 6.61 9.88 -10.95
CA LEU A 130 6.16 9.81 -12.35
C LEU A 130 4.82 9.09 -12.49
N SER A 131 4.67 7.95 -11.84
CA SER A 131 3.47 7.10 -11.92
C SER A 131 2.26 7.74 -11.23
N GLY A 132 2.46 8.57 -10.20
CA GLY A 132 1.41 9.38 -9.61
C GLY A 132 0.81 10.35 -10.64
N ILE A 133 1.66 11.08 -11.36
CA ILE A 133 1.24 12.01 -12.42
C ILE A 133 0.58 11.27 -13.60
N ILE A 134 1.14 10.11 -13.98
CA ILE A 134 0.61 9.28 -15.08
C ILE A 134 -0.73 8.67 -14.69
N GLY A 135 -0.87 8.21 -13.43
CA GLY A 135 -2.08 7.58 -12.91
C GLY A 135 -3.30 8.51 -12.90
N ASP A 136 -3.09 9.82 -12.71
CA ASP A 136 -4.16 10.82 -12.77
C ASP A 136 -4.53 11.23 -14.23
N ARG A 137 -3.77 10.77 -15.25
CA ARG A 137 -3.95 11.17 -16.66
C ARG A 137 -4.25 10.02 -17.61
N VAL A 138 -3.88 8.79 -17.24
CA VAL A 138 -3.99 7.60 -18.07
C VAL A 138 -4.91 6.58 -17.41
N ASN A 139 -5.54 5.73 -18.20
CA ASN A 139 -6.39 4.66 -17.65
C ASN A 139 -5.59 3.74 -16.72
N LEU A 140 -5.97 3.72 -15.45
CA LEU A 140 -5.30 3.00 -14.37
C LEU A 140 -5.10 1.50 -14.64
N ARG A 141 -6.01 0.89 -15.42
CA ARG A 141 -5.95 -0.54 -15.80
C ARG A 141 -4.69 -0.86 -16.61
N TYR A 142 -4.37 -0.02 -17.60
CA TYR A 142 -3.19 -0.24 -18.45
C TYR A 142 -1.90 0.00 -17.67
N VAL A 143 -1.86 1.02 -16.84
CA VAL A 143 -0.69 1.33 -16.00
C VAL A 143 -0.40 0.19 -15.03
N LEU A 144 -1.44 -0.32 -14.36
CA LEU A 144 -1.33 -1.45 -13.43
C LEU A 144 -0.87 -2.73 -14.12
N CYS A 145 -1.46 -3.08 -15.27
CA CYS A 145 -1.07 -4.26 -16.02
C CYS A 145 0.39 -4.18 -16.50
N PHE A 146 0.80 -3.03 -17.04
CA PHE A 146 2.17 -2.81 -17.50
C PHE A 146 3.18 -2.92 -16.33
N GLY A 147 2.88 -2.30 -15.18
CA GLY A 147 3.73 -2.38 -14.00
C GLY A 147 3.89 -3.82 -13.48
N LEU A 148 2.79 -4.58 -13.37
CA LEU A 148 2.81 -5.96 -12.88
C LEU A 148 3.51 -6.93 -13.84
N CYS A 149 3.11 -6.94 -15.12
CA CYS A 149 3.70 -7.86 -16.08
C CYS A 149 5.16 -7.52 -16.38
N GLY A 150 5.49 -6.24 -16.49
CA GLY A 150 6.85 -5.78 -16.74
C GLY A 150 7.80 -6.15 -15.60
N SER A 151 7.40 -5.89 -14.34
CA SER A 151 8.23 -6.25 -13.18
C SER A 151 8.40 -7.76 -13.03
N ALA A 152 7.36 -8.56 -13.32
CA ALA A 152 7.46 -10.02 -13.33
C ALA A 152 8.49 -10.54 -14.32
N VAL A 153 8.53 -9.97 -15.53
CA VAL A 153 9.55 -10.30 -16.53
C VAL A 153 10.94 -9.94 -16.03
N VAL A 154 11.12 -8.75 -15.45
CA VAL A 154 12.44 -8.32 -14.94
C VAL A 154 12.92 -9.21 -13.78
N GLU A 155 12.04 -9.63 -12.89
CA GLU A 155 12.38 -10.55 -11.79
C GLU A 155 12.75 -11.95 -12.30
N PHE A 156 12.03 -12.45 -13.30
CA PHE A 156 12.41 -13.68 -13.99
C PHE A 156 13.80 -13.57 -14.62
N LEU A 157 14.09 -12.46 -15.28
CA LEU A 157 15.41 -12.22 -15.89
C LEU A 157 16.50 -12.17 -14.81
N PHE A 158 16.26 -11.46 -13.70
CA PHE A 158 17.24 -11.25 -12.64
C PHE A 158 17.61 -12.54 -11.89
N GLY A 159 16.62 -13.32 -11.45
CA GLY A 159 16.87 -14.41 -10.50
C GLY A 159 16.86 -15.79 -11.16
N THR A 160 16.13 -15.97 -12.28
CA THR A 160 15.99 -17.27 -12.92
C THR A 160 16.84 -17.38 -14.16
N LEU A 161 16.70 -16.43 -15.09
CA LEU A 161 17.38 -16.55 -16.38
C LEU A 161 18.89 -16.33 -16.26
N THR A 162 19.35 -15.38 -15.45
CA THR A 162 20.78 -15.16 -15.19
C THR A 162 21.45 -16.39 -14.60
N GLU A 163 20.75 -17.10 -13.69
CA GLU A 163 21.23 -18.32 -13.09
C GLU A 163 21.31 -19.48 -14.10
N TRP A 164 20.25 -19.68 -14.89
CA TRP A 164 20.22 -20.74 -15.90
C TRP A 164 21.24 -20.52 -17.03
N LEU A 165 21.57 -19.26 -17.34
CA LEU A 165 22.57 -18.91 -18.35
C LEU A 165 23.98 -18.72 -17.76
N HIS A 166 24.14 -18.83 -16.44
CA HIS A 166 25.39 -18.57 -15.72
C HIS A 166 26.00 -17.20 -16.05
N VAL A 167 25.15 -16.18 -16.13
CA VAL A 167 25.57 -14.81 -16.43
C VAL A 167 25.62 -13.99 -15.15
N TYR A 168 26.81 -13.81 -14.59
CA TYR A 168 27.05 -13.06 -13.37
C TYR A 168 27.71 -11.71 -13.70
N ASN A 169 26.92 -10.64 -13.67
CA ASN A 169 27.39 -9.29 -14.01
C ASN A 169 26.74 -8.24 -13.10
N ILE A 170 27.54 -7.51 -12.36
CA ILE A 170 27.10 -6.47 -11.42
C ILE A 170 26.29 -5.39 -12.14
N TYR A 171 26.72 -4.95 -13.30
CA TYR A 171 26.02 -3.90 -14.07
C TYR A 171 24.65 -4.38 -14.56
N LEU A 172 24.55 -5.63 -14.99
CA LEU A 172 23.29 -6.25 -15.40
C LEU A 172 22.32 -6.30 -14.20
N TYR A 173 22.77 -6.80 -13.06
CA TYR A 173 21.96 -6.87 -11.84
C TYR A 173 21.46 -5.49 -11.40
N CYS A 174 22.34 -4.49 -11.36
CA CYS A 174 21.94 -3.11 -11.03
C CYS A 174 20.92 -2.56 -12.03
N SER A 175 21.13 -2.77 -13.34
CA SER A 175 20.22 -2.28 -14.39
C SER A 175 18.84 -2.93 -14.30
N LEU A 176 18.77 -4.24 -14.09
CA LEU A 176 17.51 -4.96 -13.89
C LEU A 176 16.79 -4.48 -12.63
N TRP A 177 17.51 -4.19 -11.54
CA TRP A 177 16.91 -3.71 -10.30
C TRP A 177 16.41 -2.27 -10.39
N VAL A 178 17.10 -1.40 -11.13
CA VAL A 178 16.58 -0.05 -11.49
C VAL A 178 15.27 -0.17 -12.27
N LEU A 179 15.25 -1.03 -13.30
CA LEU A 179 14.06 -1.24 -14.13
C LEU A 179 12.91 -1.83 -13.31
N ASN A 180 13.19 -2.80 -12.44
CA ASN A 180 12.20 -3.41 -11.55
C ASN A 180 11.57 -2.35 -10.62
N GLY A 181 12.39 -1.49 -10.00
CA GLY A 181 11.89 -0.41 -9.14
C GLY A 181 10.97 0.56 -9.88
N LEU A 182 11.35 0.98 -11.08
CA LEU A 182 10.52 1.86 -11.93
C LEU A 182 9.18 1.21 -12.29
N LEU A 183 9.17 -0.06 -12.69
CA LEU A 183 7.95 -0.77 -13.09
C LEU A 183 7.02 -1.03 -11.90
N GLN A 184 7.56 -1.46 -10.75
CA GLN A 184 6.76 -1.72 -9.55
C GLN A 184 6.14 -0.44 -8.96
N SER A 185 6.77 0.71 -9.14
CA SER A 185 6.29 1.99 -8.63
C SER A 185 4.95 2.43 -9.23
N ALA A 186 4.62 1.95 -10.43
CA ALA A 186 3.36 2.28 -11.10
C ALA A 186 2.12 1.72 -10.36
N VAL A 187 2.29 0.69 -9.52
CA VAL A 187 1.17 -0.06 -8.96
C VAL A 187 0.51 0.67 -7.80
N TRP A 188 1.27 1.12 -6.78
CA TRP A 188 0.67 1.65 -5.55
C TRP A 188 -0.20 2.89 -5.74
N PRO A 189 0.25 3.98 -6.41
CA PRO A 189 -0.58 5.17 -6.61
C PRO A 189 -1.87 4.86 -7.37
N CYS A 190 -1.76 4.01 -8.40
CA CYS A 190 -2.91 3.62 -9.21
C CYS A 190 -3.93 2.79 -8.42
N VAL A 191 -3.48 1.86 -7.58
CA VAL A 191 -4.37 1.04 -6.76
C VAL A 191 -5.07 1.88 -5.69
N VAL A 192 -4.37 2.84 -5.06
CA VAL A 192 -4.98 3.81 -4.13
C VAL A 192 -6.01 4.68 -4.85
N ALA A 193 -5.73 5.13 -6.09
CA ALA A 193 -6.68 5.90 -6.89
C ALA A 193 -7.93 5.08 -7.24
N VAL A 194 -7.78 3.81 -7.67
CA VAL A 194 -8.91 2.91 -7.92
C VAL A 194 -9.77 2.76 -6.67
N MET A 195 -9.15 2.46 -5.52
CA MET A 195 -9.88 2.32 -4.25
C MET A 195 -10.55 3.63 -3.84
N GLY A 196 -9.87 4.76 -4.02
CA GLY A 196 -10.44 6.08 -3.79
C GLY A 196 -11.65 6.39 -4.66
N ASN A 197 -11.70 5.90 -5.91
CA ASN A 197 -12.84 6.07 -6.81
C ASN A 197 -14.08 5.27 -6.41
N TRP A 198 -13.87 4.12 -5.72
CA TRP A 198 -14.96 3.23 -5.31
C TRP A 198 -15.50 3.50 -3.90
N PHE A 199 -14.74 4.17 -3.02
CA PHE A 199 -15.14 4.39 -1.63
C PHE A 199 -15.19 5.88 -1.28
N GLY A 200 -16.32 6.31 -0.68
CA GLY A 200 -16.56 7.67 -0.22
C GLY A 200 -15.68 8.11 0.98
N LYS A 201 -15.97 9.29 1.57
CA LYS A 201 -15.18 9.86 2.69
C LYS A 201 -15.37 9.09 4.01
N ALA A 202 -16.57 8.56 4.27
CA ALA A 202 -16.91 7.90 5.54
C ALA A 202 -16.23 6.54 5.71
N GLY A 203 -15.64 6.29 6.89
CA GLY A 203 -15.00 5.01 7.24
C GLY A 203 -13.70 4.70 6.51
N ARG A 204 -13.07 5.70 5.92
CA ARG A 204 -11.86 5.53 5.10
C ARG A 204 -10.69 4.92 5.87
N GLY A 205 -10.47 5.34 7.11
CA GLY A 205 -9.38 4.83 7.93
C GLY A 205 -9.49 3.32 8.13
N PHE A 206 -10.68 2.83 8.46
CA PHE A 206 -10.92 1.39 8.61
C PHE A 206 -10.79 0.65 7.28
N VAL A 207 -11.46 1.13 6.22
CA VAL A 207 -11.43 0.47 4.90
C VAL A 207 -10.03 0.43 4.31
N PHE A 208 -9.31 1.56 4.32
CA PHE A 208 -7.94 1.62 3.81
C PHE A 208 -6.94 0.94 4.74
N GLY A 209 -7.14 0.97 6.07
CA GLY A 209 -6.35 0.22 7.03
C GLY A 209 -6.46 -1.29 6.81
N LEU A 210 -7.67 -1.81 6.67
CA LEU A 210 -7.90 -3.21 6.35
C LEU A 210 -7.39 -3.58 4.96
N TRP A 211 -7.57 -2.69 3.97
CA TRP A 211 -7.12 -2.94 2.62
C TRP A 211 -5.59 -2.85 2.48
N SER A 212 -4.91 -1.95 3.21
CA SER A 212 -3.44 -1.88 3.21
C SER A 212 -2.78 -3.14 3.79
N ALA A 213 -3.54 -3.94 4.55
CA ALA A 213 -3.11 -5.26 4.99
C ALA A 213 -2.79 -6.22 3.83
N CYS A 214 -3.27 -5.93 2.60
CA CYS A 214 -2.92 -6.72 1.42
C CYS A 214 -1.40 -6.75 1.14
N ALA A 215 -0.66 -5.68 1.50
CA ALA A 215 0.80 -5.67 1.43
C ALA A 215 1.41 -6.76 2.32
N SER A 216 1.00 -6.79 3.59
CA SER A 216 1.47 -7.80 4.55
C SER A 216 1.02 -9.21 4.17
N VAL A 217 -0.21 -9.38 3.67
CA VAL A 217 -0.66 -10.67 3.12
C VAL A 217 0.22 -11.10 1.94
N GLY A 218 0.61 -10.16 1.08
CA GLY A 218 1.56 -10.42 -0.01
C GLY A 218 2.93 -10.84 0.51
N ASN A 219 3.46 -10.17 1.53
CA ASN A 219 4.74 -10.53 2.15
C ASN A 219 4.71 -11.95 2.72
N ILE A 220 3.63 -12.30 3.43
CA ILE A 220 3.41 -13.64 4.00
C ILE A 220 3.35 -14.68 2.87
N LEU A 221 2.56 -14.43 1.83
CA LEU A 221 2.46 -15.31 0.67
C LEU A 221 3.82 -15.50 -0.02
N GLY A 222 4.58 -14.42 -0.22
CA GLY A 222 5.92 -14.45 -0.80
C GLY A 222 6.90 -15.28 0.03
N ALA A 223 6.88 -15.12 1.35
CA ALA A 223 7.72 -15.91 2.26
C ALA A 223 7.38 -17.41 2.18
N PHE A 224 6.10 -17.78 2.13
CA PHE A 224 5.70 -19.18 1.97
C PHE A 224 6.05 -19.74 0.59
N LEU A 225 5.81 -18.99 -0.49
CA LEU A 225 6.16 -19.43 -1.84
C LEU A 225 7.66 -19.64 -1.99
N ALA A 226 8.47 -18.67 -1.58
CA ALA A 226 9.91 -18.75 -1.66
C ALA A 226 10.46 -19.92 -0.80
N SER A 227 10.09 -19.98 0.49
CA SER A 227 10.56 -21.03 1.40
C SER A 227 10.17 -22.45 0.99
N SER A 228 9.08 -22.63 0.26
CA SER A 228 8.61 -23.94 -0.22
C SER A 228 9.50 -24.53 -1.31
N VAL A 229 10.09 -23.68 -2.16
CA VAL A 229 10.90 -24.08 -3.32
C VAL A 229 12.39 -23.83 -3.14
N LEU A 230 12.78 -23.12 -2.08
CA LEU A 230 14.19 -22.74 -1.81
C LEU A 230 15.14 -23.96 -1.73
N LYS A 231 14.63 -25.12 -1.33
CA LYS A 231 15.38 -26.40 -1.32
C LYS A 231 15.85 -26.87 -2.69
N TYR A 232 15.28 -26.33 -3.78
CA TYR A 232 15.67 -26.67 -5.14
C TYR A 232 16.64 -25.66 -5.75
N GLY A 233 16.77 -24.49 -5.13
CA GLY A 233 17.59 -23.36 -5.55
C GLY A 233 16.78 -22.04 -5.47
N TYR A 234 17.49 -20.93 -5.30
CA TYR A 234 16.84 -19.60 -5.20
C TYR A 234 16.22 -19.14 -6.52
N GLU A 235 16.72 -19.63 -7.66
CA GLU A 235 16.20 -19.35 -9.00
C GLU A 235 14.75 -19.83 -9.17
N TYR A 236 14.37 -20.93 -8.50
CA TYR A 236 12.98 -21.41 -8.51
C TYR A 236 12.07 -20.54 -7.66
N ALA A 237 12.58 -19.88 -6.63
CA ALA A 237 11.79 -18.90 -5.88
C ALA A 237 11.41 -17.72 -6.77
N PHE A 238 12.34 -17.17 -7.54
CA PHE A 238 12.07 -16.12 -8.52
C PHE A 238 11.15 -16.60 -9.65
N LEU A 239 11.35 -17.83 -10.15
CA LEU A 239 10.49 -18.40 -11.18
C LEU A 239 9.02 -18.46 -10.76
N VAL A 240 8.76 -19.05 -9.60
CA VAL A 240 7.38 -19.23 -9.11
C VAL A 240 6.70 -17.89 -8.86
N THR A 241 7.37 -16.97 -8.19
CA THR A 241 6.79 -15.67 -7.86
C THR A 241 6.59 -14.79 -9.08
N SER A 242 7.51 -14.79 -10.04
CA SER A 242 7.35 -14.05 -11.30
C SER A 242 6.22 -14.58 -12.18
N VAL A 243 6.07 -15.90 -12.29
CA VAL A 243 4.96 -16.51 -13.06
C VAL A 243 3.61 -16.17 -12.43
N VAL A 244 3.50 -16.28 -11.10
CA VAL A 244 2.26 -15.95 -10.37
C VAL A 244 1.92 -14.47 -10.51
N GLN A 245 2.91 -13.58 -10.41
CA GLN A 245 2.71 -12.14 -10.61
C GLN A 245 2.31 -11.80 -12.05
N PHE A 246 2.95 -12.40 -13.05
CA PHE A 246 2.60 -12.19 -14.45
C PHE A 246 1.15 -12.61 -14.75
N ALA A 247 0.74 -13.79 -14.26
CA ALA A 247 -0.63 -14.26 -14.39
C ALA A 247 -1.62 -13.28 -13.71
N GLY A 248 -1.26 -12.74 -12.53
CA GLY A 248 -2.04 -11.69 -11.86
C GLY A 248 -2.18 -10.42 -12.70
N GLY A 249 -1.11 -9.97 -13.37
CA GLY A 249 -1.15 -8.84 -14.29
C GLY A 249 -2.12 -9.04 -15.45
N VAL A 250 -2.17 -10.24 -16.00
CA VAL A 250 -3.14 -10.62 -17.06
C VAL A 250 -4.58 -10.58 -16.52
N VAL A 251 -4.81 -11.09 -15.29
CA VAL A 251 -6.14 -11.03 -14.63
C VAL A 251 -6.57 -9.58 -14.41
N VAL A 252 -5.65 -8.69 -14.01
CA VAL A 252 -5.91 -7.25 -13.86
C VAL A 252 -6.33 -6.62 -15.19
N PHE A 253 -5.67 -6.95 -16.28
CA PHE A 253 -6.01 -6.41 -17.59
C PHE A 253 -7.45 -6.67 -18.00
N PHE A 254 -7.94 -7.90 -17.80
CA PHE A 254 -9.31 -8.29 -18.19
C PHE A 254 -10.37 -8.02 -17.11
N GLY A 255 -9.99 -7.98 -15.85
CA GLY A 255 -10.93 -8.01 -14.72
C GLY A 255 -11.12 -6.69 -13.97
N LEU A 256 -10.15 -5.76 -14.03
CA LEU A 256 -10.18 -4.56 -13.22
C LEU A 256 -11.21 -3.53 -13.74
N LEU A 257 -12.05 -3.04 -12.82
CA LEU A 257 -12.95 -1.90 -13.03
C LEU A 257 -12.36 -0.70 -12.27
N THR A 258 -11.99 0.37 -12.98
CA THR A 258 -11.24 1.49 -12.39
C THR A 258 -12.14 2.51 -11.70
N SER A 259 -13.40 2.63 -12.14
CA SER A 259 -14.35 3.57 -11.54
C SER A 259 -15.80 3.11 -11.67
N PRO A 260 -16.72 3.58 -10.80
CA PRO A 260 -18.16 3.34 -10.93
C PRO A 260 -18.75 3.84 -12.24
N LYS A 261 -18.19 4.91 -12.80
CA LYS A 261 -18.63 5.52 -14.07
C LYS A 261 -18.52 4.54 -15.25
N GLU A 262 -17.50 3.67 -15.29
CA GLU A 262 -17.32 2.64 -16.33
C GLU A 262 -18.48 1.66 -16.41
N VAL A 263 -19.25 1.53 -15.33
CA VAL A 263 -20.37 0.60 -15.23
C VAL A 263 -21.73 1.29 -15.12
N GLY A 264 -21.77 2.60 -15.41
CA GLY A 264 -23.01 3.39 -15.37
C GLY A 264 -23.60 3.56 -13.97
N LEU A 265 -22.77 3.48 -12.92
CA LEU A 265 -23.17 3.78 -11.55
C LEU A 265 -22.78 5.22 -11.24
N HIS A 266 -23.77 6.10 -11.09
CA HIS A 266 -23.57 7.42 -10.53
C HIS A 266 -23.63 7.28 -9.01
N LEU A 267 -22.53 7.57 -8.31
CA LEU A 267 -22.54 7.82 -6.87
C LEU A 267 -23.14 9.21 -6.71
N GLU A 268 -24.32 9.29 -6.10
CA GLU A 268 -24.91 10.57 -5.70
C GLU A 268 -23.87 11.30 -4.83
N SER A 269 -23.43 12.46 -5.30
CA SER A 269 -22.59 13.37 -4.52
C SER A 269 -23.34 13.69 -3.24
N GLU A 270 -22.71 13.54 -2.08
CA GLU A 270 -23.24 13.95 -0.76
C GLU A 270 -23.32 15.48 -0.63
N THR A 271 -23.88 16.16 -1.61
CA THR A 271 -24.44 17.48 -1.44
C THR A 271 -25.90 17.24 -1.02
N GLY A 272 -26.10 17.23 0.31
CA GLY A 272 -27.42 17.13 0.93
C GLY A 272 -28.33 18.30 0.55
N LEU A 273 -28.98 18.16 -0.57
CA LEU A 273 -30.22 18.82 -0.93
C LEU A 273 -31.05 17.76 -1.65
N SER A 274 -31.86 17.07 -0.88
CA SER A 274 -33.01 16.34 -1.41
C SER A 274 -33.83 17.33 -2.21
N PRO A 275 -34.23 17.03 -3.46
CA PRO A 275 -35.35 17.74 -4.05
C PRO A 275 -36.54 17.45 -3.14
N VAL A 276 -37.11 18.48 -2.55
CA VAL A 276 -38.42 18.42 -1.92
C VAL A 276 -39.38 18.07 -3.06
N GLU A 277 -39.78 16.79 -3.14
CA GLU A 277 -40.99 16.43 -3.88
C GLU A 277 -42.14 17.13 -3.17
N THR A 278 -42.57 18.25 -3.71
CA THR A 278 -43.87 18.85 -3.41
C THR A 278 -44.91 17.91 -4.00
N ASP A 279 -45.41 17.00 -3.18
CA ASP A 279 -46.72 16.38 -3.39
C ASP A 279 -47.77 17.48 -3.36
N THR A 280 -48.16 17.93 -4.53
CA THR A 280 -49.42 18.67 -4.75
C THR A 280 -50.38 17.73 -5.45
N ASP A 281 -50.94 16.81 -4.65
CA ASP A 281 -52.19 16.19 -5.00
C ASP A 281 -53.29 16.79 -4.10
N SER A 282 -54.33 17.24 -4.75
CA SER A 282 -55.64 17.69 -4.28
C SER A 282 -55.92 19.18 -4.43
N HIS A 283 -56.61 19.51 -5.48
CA HIS A 283 -57.94 20.10 -5.53
C HIS A 283 -58.20 20.64 -6.92
N ARG A 284 -58.99 19.84 -7.67
CA ARG A 284 -59.76 20.29 -8.81
C ARG A 284 -61.02 21.03 -8.28
N PRO A 285 -61.35 22.20 -8.73
CA PRO A 285 -62.76 22.60 -8.89
C PRO A 285 -63.16 22.62 -10.38
N LEU A 286 -64.38 22.20 -10.55
CA LEU A 286 -65.13 22.18 -11.80
C LEU A 286 -65.54 23.58 -12.26
N MET A 287 -65.50 23.73 -13.60
CA MET A 287 -66.33 24.53 -14.47
C MET A 287 -66.79 25.97 -14.03
N SER A 288 -66.46 26.94 -14.86
CA SER A 288 -67.47 27.75 -15.50
C SER A 288 -66.87 28.55 -16.67
N ASP A 289 -67.74 28.78 -17.66
CA ASP A 289 -67.62 29.26 -19.01
C ASP A 289 -67.09 30.69 -19.14
N GLU A 290 -66.74 30.97 -20.41
CA GLU A 290 -66.81 32.22 -21.16
C GLU A 290 -65.49 33.02 -21.32
N GLU A 291 -65.05 32.99 -22.56
CA GLU A 291 -64.75 34.06 -23.53
C GLU A 291 -63.75 35.18 -23.17
N ASP A 292 -62.85 35.37 -24.16
CA ASP A 292 -62.03 36.55 -24.42
C ASP A 292 -60.71 36.66 -23.70
N ASP A 293 -59.57 36.32 -24.43
CA ASP A 293 -58.54 37.32 -24.73
C ASP A 293 -57.34 36.66 -25.39
N GLU A 294 -57.23 36.68 -26.70
CA GLU A 294 -56.10 36.30 -27.51
C GLU A 294 -54.82 37.18 -27.27
N GLN A 295 -54.85 38.19 -26.44
CA GLN A 295 -53.71 39.09 -26.20
C GLN A 295 -52.86 38.74 -25.00
N GLU A 296 -53.31 37.89 -24.08
CA GLU A 296 -52.42 37.43 -22.92
C GLU A 296 -51.49 36.27 -23.24
N VAL A 297 -51.75 35.51 -24.29
CA VAL A 297 -50.97 34.33 -24.66
C VAL A 297 -49.57 34.68 -25.22
N GLU A 298 -49.47 35.83 -25.96
CA GLU A 298 -48.18 36.27 -26.49
C GLU A 298 -47.23 36.81 -25.38
N THR A 299 -47.80 37.48 -24.38
CA THR A 299 -47.00 38.02 -23.25
C THR A 299 -46.52 36.94 -22.30
N TYR A 300 -47.27 35.84 -22.14
CA TYR A 300 -46.86 34.70 -21.33
C TYR A 300 -45.79 33.84 -22.03
N SER A 301 -45.87 33.71 -23.36
CA SER A 301 -44.89 32.99 -24.17
C SER A 301 -43.54 33.73 -24.26
N GLN A 302 -43.53 35.05 -24.11
CA GLN A 302 -42.30 35.84 -24.08
C GLN A 302 -41.65 35.87 -22.69
N ARG A 303 -42.45 35.74 -21.60
CA ARG A 303 -41.94 35.63 -20.23
C ARG A 303 -41.34 34.27 -19.93
N CYS A 304 -41.83 33.18 -20.53
CA CYS A 304 -41.23 31.84 -20.39
C CYS A 304 -39.95 31.65 -21.21
N ARG A 305 -39.57 32.57 -22.10
CA ARG A 305 -38.30 32.52 -22.83
C ARG A 305 -37.14 33.23 -22.14
N THR A 306 -37.42 34.00 -21.07
CA THR A 306 -36.38 34.71 -20.29
C THR A 306 -35.98 34.00 -19.00
N ASP A 307 -36.73 32.97 -18.58
CA ASP A 307 -36.37 32.09 -17.47
C ASP A 307 -35.79 30.74 -17.97
N GLN A 308 -34.81 30.78 -18.89
CA GLN A 308 -33.87 29.68 -18.94
C GLN A 308 -33.12 29.71 -17.62
N PRO A 309 -33.08 28.59 -16.86
CA PRO A 309 -32.16 28.49 -15.75
C PRO A 309 -30.78 28.87 -16.29
N PRO A 310 -29.94 29.62 -15.55
CA PRO A 310 -28.58 29.86 -15.98
C PRO A 310 -27.98 28.50 -16.35
N GLU A 311 -27.49 28.38 -17.58
CA GLU A 311 -26.76 27.21 -18.02
C GLU A 311 -25.76 26.94 -16.90
N GLU A 312 -25.93 25.79 -16.20
CA GLU A 312 -24.93 25.34 -15.27
C GLU A 312 -23.63 25.35 -16.07
N PRO A 313 -22.57 25.98 -15.58
CA PRO A 313 -21.31 26.02 -16.31
C PRO A 313 -20.97 24.55 -16.64
N GLU A 314 -20.86 24.26 -17.94
CA GLU A 314 -20.41 22.95 -18.42
C GLU A 314 -19.24 22.57 -17.55
N ASP A 315 -19.35 21.47 -16.80
CA ASP A 315 -18.30 20.96 -15.95
C ASP A 315 -17.02 20.90 -16.80
N GLU A 316 -16.14 21.89 -16.64
CA GLU A 316 -14.80 21.82 -17.23
C GLU A 316 -14.20 20.47 -16.81
N PRO A 317 -13.61 19.71 -17.75
CA PRO A 317 -13.06 18.41 -17.42
C PRO A 317 -12.08 18.57 -16.24
N PRO A 318 -12.17 17.71 -15.20
CA PRO A 318 -11.40 17.86 -13.98
C PRO A 318 -9.91 18.05 -14.30
N TYR A 319 -9.36 19.18 -13.92
CA TYR A 319 -7.98 19.55 -14.21
C TYR A 319 -7.04 18.85 -13.23
N ALA A 320 -6.08 18.06 -13.75
CA ALA A 320 -5.06 17.41 -12.92
C ALA A 320 -4.14 18.44 -12.27
N ILE A 321 -3.99 18.35 -10.94
CA ILE A 321 -3.12 19.27 -10.19
C ILE A 321 -1.65 19.11 -10.60
N GLY A 322 -0.91 20.21 -10.64
CA GLY A 322 0.53 20.19 -10.88
C GLY A 322 1.29 19.57 -9.70
N PHE A 323 2.40 18.85 -9.97
CA PHE A 323 3.22 18.18 -8.95
C PHE A 323 3.66 19.14 -7.82
N PHE A 324 4.20 20.31 -8.14
CA PHE A 324 4.63 21.29 -7.13
C PHE A 324 3.47 21.85 -6.33
N GLN A 325 2.33 22.01 -6.93
CA GLN A 325 1.11 22.46 -6.29
C GLN A 325 0.59 21.42 -5.28
N ALA A 326 0.62 20.14 -5.66
CA ALA A 326 0.29 19.03 -4.78
C ALA A 326 1.27 18.91 -3.59
N PHE A 327 2.56 19.14 -3.83
CA PHE A 327 3.59 19.12 -2.79
C PHE A 327 3.40 20.23 -1.74
N CYS A 328 2.89 21.40 -2.16
CA CYS A 328 2.62 22.54 -1.28
C CYS A 328 1.29 22.44 -0.51
N LEU A 329 0.48 21.40 -0.74
CA LEU A 329 -0.76 21.21 0.02
C LEU A 329 -0.50 21.07 1.53
N PRO A 330 -1.39 21.61 2.38
CA PRO A 330 -1.24 21.56 3.83
C PRO A 330 -1.08 20.12 4.35
N GLY A 331 0.01 19.87 5.06
CA GLY A 331 0.31 18.58 5.67
C GLY A 331 1.09 17.60 4.78
N VAL A 332 1.07 17.74 3.46
CA VAL A 332 1.76 16.81 2.54
C VAL A 332 3.24 16.72 2.85
N LEU A 333 3.94 17.84 2.96
CA LEU A 333 5.38 17.85 3.27
C LEU A 333 5.69 17.20 4.62
N LEU A 334 4.94 17.54 5.67
CA LEU A 334 5.20 17.03 7.03
C LEU A 334 4.96 15.53 7.12
N TYR A 335 3.85 15.02 6.56
CA TYR A 335 3.60 13.58 6.51
C TYR A 335 4.61 12.85 5.63
N SER A 336 5.06 13.45 4.50
CA SER A 336 6.08 12.87 3.63
C SER A 336 7.42 12.70 4.35
N LEU A 337 7.88 13.72 5.09
CA LEU A 337 9.12 13.66 5.87
C LEU A 337 9.01 12.68 7.06
N ALA A 338 7.88 12.68 7.76
CA ALA A 338 7.61 11.71 8.80
C ALA A 338 7.64 10.28 8.24
N TYR A 339 7.04 10.09 7.07
CA TYR A 339 7.02 8.80 6.41
C TYR A 339 8.39 8.37 5.89
N ALA A 340 9.24 9.30 5.45
CA ALA A 340 10.62 8.99 5.08
C ALA A 340 11.38 8.31 6.24
N CYS A 341 11.24 8.85 7.45
CA CYS A 341 11.84 8.27 8.65
C CYS A 341 11.20 6.92 9.04
N LEU A 342 9.87 6.82 9.00
CA LEU A 342 9.15 5.62 9.40
C LEU A 342 9.29 4.49 8.38
N LYS A 343 9.19 4.80 7.09
CA LYS A 343 9.33 3.81 6.01
C LYS A 343 10.74 3.22 5.98
N LEU A 344 11.77 4.01 6.32
CA LEU A 344 13.12 3.52 6.52
C LEU A 344 13.12 2.34 7.50
N VAL A 345 12.54 2.51 8.68
CA VAL A 345 12.51 1.47 9.73
C VAL A 345 11.65 0.28 9.27
N ASN A 346 10.45 0.54 8.76
CA ASN A 346 9.53 -0.51 8.32
C ASN A 346 10.12 -1.38 7.21
N TYR A 347 10.75 -0.74 6.20
CA TYR A 347 11.39 -1.45 5.08
C TYR A 347 12.71 -2.13 5.47
N SER A 348 13.39 -1.65 6.53
CA SER A 348 14.53 -2.38 7.07
C SER A 348 14.10 -3.71 7.70
N PHE A 349 12.97 -3.75 8.42
CA PHE A 349 12.38 -5.03 8.84
C PHE A 349 11.97 -5.89 7.64
N PHE A 350 11.38 -5.28 6.62
CA PHE A 350 10.99 -6.00 5.41
C PHE A 350 12.18 -6.69 4.72
N PHE A 351 13.31 -5.99 4.52
CA PHE A 351 14.44 -6.48 3.74
C PHE A 351 15.47 -7.25 4.55
N TRP A 352 15.64 -6.96 5.84
CA TRP A 352 16.73 -7.48 6.64
C TRP A 352 16.31 -8.42 7.77
N LEU A 353 15.02 -8.50 8.12
CA LEU A 353 14.59 -9.30 9.25
C LEU A 353 14.93 -10.79 9.11
N PRO A 354 14.66 -11.49 7.98
CA PRO A 354 15.09 -12.89 7.83
C PRO A 354 16.59 -13.07 7.96
N PHE A 355 17.36 -12.18 7.32
CA PHE A 355 18.81 -12.18 7.39
C PHE A 355 19.31 -11.96 8.83
N TYR A 356 18.76 -10.99 9.56
CA TYR A 356 19.05 -10.75 10.97
C TYR A 356 18.79 -11.99 11.84
N LEU A 357 17.63 -12.63 11.66
CA LEU A 357 17.26 -13.81 12.42
C LEU A 357 18.20 -14.99 12.14
N SER A 358 18.63 -15.19 10.90
CA SER A 358 19.60 -16.22 10.55
C SER A 358 20.98 -15.93 11.13
N ASN A 359 21.50 -14.73 10.92
CA ASN A 359 22.87 -14.39 11.31
C ASN A 359 23.03 -14.16 12.82
N ASN A 360 22.05 -13.52 13.47
CA ASN A 360 22.17 -13.20 14.91
C ASN A 360 21.83 -14.37 15.83
N TYR A 361 20.87 -15.22 15.44
CA TYR A 361 20.43 -16.36 16.25
C TYR A 361 20.86 -17.71 15.70
N GLY A 362 21.47 -17.78 14.51
CA GLY A 362 21.90 -19.03 13.86
C GLY A 362 20.73 -19.91 13.39
N TRP A 363 19.55 -19.33 13.14
CA TRP A 363 18.40 -20.10 12.65
C TRP A 363 18.49 -20.36 11.15
N LYS A 364 17.93 -21.50 10.72
CA LYS A 364 17.87 -21.83 9.30
C LYS A 364 17.06 -20.77 8.55
N GLU A 365 17.49 -20.43 7.34
CA GLU A 365 16.85 -19.39 6.51
C GLU A 365 15.32 -19.57 6.40
N ALA A 366 14.86 -20.78 6.08
CA ALA A 366 13.43 -21.08 6.00
C ALA A 366 12.66 -20.90 7.34
N GLU A 367 13.33 -21.08 8.49
CA GLU A 367 12.74 -20.83 9.81
C GLU A 367 12.69 -19.33 10.11
N ALA A 368 13.74 -18.60 9.76
CA ALA A 368 13.82 -17.14 9.89
C ALA A 368 12.75 -16.46 9.03
N ASP A 369 12.56 -16.91 7.79
CA ASP A 369 11.50 -16.44 6.90
C ASP A 369 10.11 -16.62 7.51
N ARG A 370 9.82 -17.82 8.02
CA ARG A 370 8.52 -18.12 8.67
C ARG A 370 8.31 -17.28 9.93
N LEU A 371 9.34 -17.02 10.70
CA LEU A 371 9.22 -16.22 11.91
C LEU A 371 9.01 -14.73 11.59
N SER A 372 9.63 -14.22 10.53
CA SER A 372 9.46 -12.83 10.09
C SER A 372 8.00 -12.46 9.78
N VAL A 373 7.17 -13.43 9.43
CA VAL A 373 5.74 -13.29 9.18
C VAL A 373 4.98 -12.64 10.36
N TRP A 374 5.42 -12.87 11.61
CA TRP A 374 4.76 -12.30 12.77
C TRP A 374 4.81 -10.77 12.83
N TYR A 375 5.85 -10.16 12.24
CA TYR A 375 5.90 -8.71 12.06
C TYR A 375 4.79 -8.21 11.14
N ASP A 376 4.55 -8.90 10.02
CA ASP A 376 3.47 -8.58 9.08
C ASP A 376 2.08 -8.80 9.70
N VAL A 377 1.88 -9.87 10.48
CA VAL A 377 0.64 -10.11 11.24
C VAL A 377 0.35 -8.97 12.19
N GLY A 378 1.37 -8.51 12.93
CA GLY A 378 1.26 -7.34 13.79
C GLY A 378 0.87 -6.08 13.01
N GLY A 379 1.48 -5.85 11.85
CA GLY A 379 1.19 -4.73 10.95
C GLY A 379 -0.26 -4.72 10.42
N ILE A 380 -0.82 -5.89 10.09
CA ILE A 380 -2.22 -6.05 9.69
C ILE A 380 -3.17 -5.60 10.82
N VAL A 381 -2.97 -6.16 12.01
CA VAL A 381 -3.81 -5.84 13.17
C VAL A 381 -3.65 -4.37 13.55
N GLY A 382 -2.41 -3.86 13.56
CA GLY A 382 -2.09 -2.47 13.85
C GLY A 382 -2.73 -1.49 12.89
N GLY A 383 -2.58 -1.70 11.57
CA GLY A 383 -3.17 -0.83 10.55
C GLY A 383 -4.69 -0.77 10.63
N THR A 384 -5.33 -1.92 10.85
CA THR A 384 -6.79 -2.02 10.95
C THR A 384 -7.33 -1.34 12.23
N LEU A 385 -6.79 -1.67 13.40
CA LEU A 385 -7.27 -1.12 14.67
C LEU A 385 -6.95 0.36 14.83
N GLN A 386 -5.75 0.80 14.47
CA GLN A 386 -5.37 2.20 14.54
C GLN A 386 -6.14 3.04 13.52
N GLY A 387 -6.41 2.50 12.32
CA GLY A 387 -7.30 3.11 11.34
C GLY A 387 -8.69 3.33 11.90
N LEU A 388 -9.28 2.31 12.52
CA LEU A 388 -10.59 2.39 13.17
C LEU A 388 -10.61 3.41 14.32
N ILE A 389 -9.63 3.37 15.21
CA ILE A 389 -9.52 4.32 16.33
C ILE A 389 -9.41 5.76 15.81
N SER A 390 -8.62 5.98 14.75
CA SER A 390 -8.46 7.31 14.16
C SER A 390 -9.74 7.82 13.49
N ASP A 391 -10.56 6.93 12.92
CA ASP A 391 -11.88 7.28 12.38
C ASP A 391 -12.85 7.69 13.51
N PHE A 392 -12.89 6.96 14.62
CA PHE A 392 -13.69 7.32 15.79
C PHE A 392 -13.27 8.66 16.40
N MET A 393 -11.97 8.95 16.43
CA MET A 393 -11.47 10.22 16.93
C MET A 393 -11.67 11.37 15.94
N GLY A 394 -11.89 11.09 14.66
CA GLY A 394 -11.92 12.08 13.58
C GLY A 394 -10.58 12.80 13.35
N LYS A 395 -9.49 12.30 13.96
CA LYS A 395 -8.14 12.91 13.95
C LYS A 395 -7.10 11.81 13.79
N ARG A 396 -6.07 12.05 12.97
CA ARG A 396 -5.03 11.06 12.63
C ARG A 396 -3.77 11.17 13.48
N ALA A 397 -3.28 12.39 13.72
CA ALA A 397 -1.99 12.64 14.37
C ALA A 397 -1.86 12.09 15.80
N PRO A 398 -2.88 12.15 16.69
CA PRO A 398 -2.77 11.60 18.05
C PRO A 398 -2.50 10.09 18.07
N VAL A 399 -3.20 9.32 17.19
CA VAL A 399 -3.02 7.87 17.09
C VAL A 399 -1.63 7.53 16.58
N LEU A 400 -1.15 8.27 15.56
CA LEU A 400 0.20 8.09 15.03
C LEU A 400 1.28 8.33 16.07
N VAL A 401 1.23 9.48 16.77
CA VAL A 401 2.26 9.82 17.78
C VAL A 401 2.28 8.81 18.92
N PHE A 402 1.09 8.43 19.43
CA PHE A 402 1.01 7.38 20.45
C PHE A 402 1.67 6.07 19.99
N SER A 403 1.33 5.62 18.77
CA SER A 403 1.88 4.37 18.21
C SER A 403 3.39 4.44 17.99
N LEU A 404 3.92 5.58 17.52
CA LEU A 404 5.37 5.74 17.28
C LEU A 404 6.16 5.80 18.60
N VAL A 405 5.60 6.37 19.66
CA VAL A 405 6.22 6.35 20.99
C VAL A 405 6.29 4.90 21.51
N MET A 406 5.20 4.14 21.36
CA MET A 406 5.20 2.72 21.73
C MET A 406 6.15 1.89 20.85
N ALA A 407 6.29 2.26 19.57
CA ALA A 407 7.25 1.63 18.66
C ALA A 407 8.70 1.80 19.14
N MET A 408 9.09 2.98 19.62
CA MET A 408 10.44 3.19 20.17
C MET A 408 10.71 2.24 21.34
N GLY A 409 9.72 2.07 22.25
CA GLY A 409 9.80 1.12 23.34
C GLY A 409 9.93 -0.33 22.88
N SER A 410 9.14 -0.75 21.88
CA SER A 410 9.20 -2.10 21.32
C SER A 410 10.53 -2.39 20.62
N LEU A 411 11.11 -1.42 19.91
CA LEU A 411 12.43 -1.55 19.27
C LEU A 411 13.55 -1.77 20.29
N VAL A 412 13.54 -1.01 21.39
CA VAL A 412 14.49 -1.21 22.50
C VAL A 412 14.30 -2.58 23.14
N GLY A 413 13.07 -3.02 23.34
CA GLY A 413 12.75 -4.35 23.86
C GLY A 413 13.23 -5.45 22.92
N TYR A 414 12.99 -5.32 21.61
CA TYR A 414 13.39 -6.29 20.60
C TYR A 414 14.92 -6.39 20.45
N SER A 415 15.64 -5.28 20.57
CA SER A 415 17.12 -5.28 20.50
C SER A 415 17.79 -6.15 21.58
N ARG A 416 17.07 -6.52 22.63
CA ARG A 416 17.52 -7.34 23.76
C ARG A 416 16.76 -8.66 23.86
N SER A 417 16.05 -9.08 22.80
CA SER A 417 15.27 -10.31 22.83
C SER A 417 16.21 -11.54 22.93
N PRO A 418 15.83 -12.55 23.73
CA PRO A 418 16.60 -13.79 23.86
C PRO A 418 16.47 -14.65 22.60
N ASN A 419 17.37 -15.64 22.45
CA ASN A 419 17.29 -16.64 21.39
C ASN A 419 16.16 -17.66 21.68
N ASP A 420 14.91 -17.19 21.63
CA ASP A 420 13.70 -18.00 21.78
C ASP A 420 12.68 -17.60 20.71
N LYS A 421 12.21 -18.60 19.93
CA LYS A 421 11.34 -18.37 18.78
C LYS A 421 9.98 -17.79 19.18
N VAL A 422 9.41 -18.21 20.31
CA VAL A 422 8.09 -17.76 20.75
C VAL A 422 8.16 -16.32 21.23
N ILE A 423 9.17 -16.00 22.03
CA ILE A 423 9.38 -14.63 22.53
C ILE A 423 9.63 -13.68 21.35
N ASN A 424 10.50 -14.08 20.40
CA ASN A 424 10.74 -13.28 19.20
C ASN A 424 9.46 -13.07 18.38
N ALA A 425 8.65 -14.10 18.16
CA ALA A 425 7.38 -13.99 17.44
C ALA A 425 6.42 -12.98 18.09
N VAL A 426 6.27 -13.03 19.41
CA VAL A 426 5.39 -12.10 20.16
C VAL A 426 5.91 -10.67 20.07
N ILE A 427 7.20 -10.44 20.31
CA ILE A 427 7.79 -9.09 20.26
C ILE A 427 7.74 -8.55 18.83
N LEU A 428 7.98 -9.39 17.81
CA LEU A 428 7.84 -9.00 16.40
C LEU A 428 6.41 -8.59 16.06
N ALA A 429 5.40 -9.33 16.54
CA ALA A 429 4.01 -8.95 16.33
C ALA A 429 3.68 -7.59 16.98
N ILE A 430 4.17 -7.34 18.20
CA ILE A 430 4.01 -6.05 18.89
C ILE A 430 4.74 -4.94 18.12
N THR A 431 5.96 -5.20 17.67
CA THR A 431 6.76 -4.22 16.92
C THR A 431 6.09 -3.91 15.57
N GLY A 432 5.61 -4.93 14.86
CA GLY A 432 4.85 -4.77 13.63
C GLY A 432 3.55 -3.98 13.83
N PHE A 433 2.84 -4.19 14.95
CA PHE A 433 1.65 -3.43 15.29
C PHE A 433 1.94 -1.93 15.40
N PHE A 434 3.03 -1.55 16.08
CA PHE A 434 3.36 -0.14 16.34
C PHE A 434 4.19 0.54 15.25
N ILE A 435 4.83 -0.19 14.34
CA ILE A 435 5.57 0.36 13.19
C ILE A 435 4.78 0.18 11.90
N GLY A 436 4.35 -1.04 11.60
CA GLY A 436 3.59 -1.35 10.39
C GLY A 436 2.23 -0.66 10.35
N GLY A 437 1.53 -0.56 11.49
CA GLY A 437 0.25 0.13 11.61
C GLY A 437 0.32 1.59 11.15
N PRO A 438 1.13 2.45 11.77
CA PRO A 438 1.30 3.84 11.34
C PRO A 438 1.82 3.98 9.91
N SER A 439 2.74 3.10 9.49
CA SER A 439 3.25 3.09 8.12
C SER A 439 2.12 2.87 7.10
N ASN A 440 1.25 1.89 7.35
CA ASN A 440 0.09 1.61 6.52
C ASN A 440 -0.93 2.77 6.53
N MET A 441 -1.15 3.43 7.69
CA MET A 441 -2.04 4.57 7.78
C MET A 441 -1.55 5.76 6.95
N ILE A 442 -0.25 6.09 7.01
CA ILE A 442 0.30 7.24 6.27
C ILE A 442 0.24 6.97 4.76
N SER A 443 0.66 5.79 4.32
CA SER A 443 0.70 5.45 2.88
C SER A 443 -0.68 5.29 2.24
N SER A 444 -1.72 5.02 3.02
CA SER A 444 -3.07 4.76 2.50
C SER A 444 -4.08 5.83 2.90
N ALA A 445 -4.64 5.75 4.13
CA ALA A 445 -5.74 6.62 4.57
C ALA A 445 -5.37 8.10 4.57
N ILE A 446 -4.18 8.43 5.13
CA ILE A 446 -3.74 9.83 5.24
C ILE A 446 -3.39 10.39 3.85
N SER A 447 -2.69 9.64 3.01
CA SER A 447 -2.41 10.06 1.63
C SER A 447 -3.69 10.29 0.83
N ALA A 448 -4.71 9.43 1.03
CA ALA A 448 -6.01 9.60 0.41
C ALA A 448 -6.78 10.83 0.95
N ASP A 449 -6.69 11.11 2.26
CA ASP A 449 -7.30 12.30 2.85
C ASP A 449 -6.60 13.59 2.37
N LEU A 450 -5.28 13.57 2.26
CA LEU A 450 -4.48 14.70 1.73
C LEU A 450 -4.77 14.98 0.25
N GLY A 451 -4.99 13.94 -0.57
CA GLY A 451 -5.32 14.08 -1.99
C GLY A 451 -6.77 14.50 -2.28
N ARG A 452 -7.59 14.70 -1.22
CA ARG A 452 -9.00 15.09 -1.34
C ARG A 452 -9.39 16.23 -0.39
N GLN A 453 -8.48 17.13 -0.12
CA GLN A 453 -8.76 18.32 0.69
C GLN A 453 -9.77 19.25 -0.02
N ASP A 454 -10.60 19.95 0.76
CA ASP A 454 -11.60 20.89 0.21
C ASP A 454 -11.00 22.03 -0.65
N ILE A 455 -9.71 22.30 -0.48
CA ILE A 455 -8.94 23.26 -1.30
C ILE A 455 -8.87 22.80 -2.78
N LEU A 456 -9.01 21.48 -3.02
CA LEU A 456 -8.97 20.85 -4.35
C LEU A 456 -10.36 20.79 -5.02
N ARG A 457 -11.29 21.69 -4.67
CA ARG A 457 -12.67 21.72 -5.21
C ARG A 457 -12.64 21.68 -6.74
N GLY A 458 -13.16 20.59 -7.31
CA GLY A 458 -13.23 20.34 -8.75
C GLY A 458 -12.15 19.42 -9.33
N SER A 459 -11.02 19.18 -8.65
CA SER A 459 -9.98 18.26 -9.13
C SER A 459 -10.06 16.93 -8.39
N GLN A 460 -10.72 15.94 -8.95
CA GLN A 460 -10.71 14.55 -8.44
C GLN A 460 -9.40 13.81 -8.73
N GLU A 461 -8.48 14.40 -9.50
CA GLU A 461 -7.32 13.76 -10.08
C GLU A 461 -6.00 14.03 -9.32
N ALA A 462 -6.08 14.59 -8.10
CA ALA A 462 -4.90 14.83 -7.26
C ALA A 462 -4.48 13.61 -6.41
N LEU A 463 -5.32 12.57 -6.34
CA LEU A 463 -5.16 11.47 -5.37
C LEU A 463 -3.92 10.62 -5.64
N ALA A 464 -3.69 10.24 -6.90
CA ALA A 464 -2.51 9.45 -7.26
C ALA A 464 -1.22 10.28 -7.15
N THR A 465 -1.25 11.56 -7.55
CA THR A 465 -0.11 12.49 -7.43
C THR A 465 0.31 12.68 -5.97
N VAL A 466 -0.62 12.99 -5.06
CA VAL A 466 -0.34 13.17 -3.62
C VAL A 466 0.17 11.86 -2.99
N THR A 467 -0.47 10.74 -3.31
CA THR A 467 -0.02 9.42 -2.84
C THR A 467 1.39 9.10 -3.35
N GLY A 468 1.69 9.41 -4.62
CA GLY A 468 3.01 9.26 -5.21
C GLY A 468 4.07 10.13 -4.52
N ILE A 469 3.72 11.38 -4.13
CA ILE A 469 4.60 12.27 -3.39
C ILE A 469 4.92 11.71 -2.00
N VAL A 470 3.91 11.34 -1.22
CA VAL A 470 4.09 10.82 0.15
C VAL A 470 4.88 9.52 0.12
N ASP A 471 4.48 8.58 -0.71
CA ASP A 471 5.13 7.26 -0.79
C ASP A 471 6.51 7.31 -1.45
N GLY A 472 6.70 8.20 -2.45
CA GLY A 472 7.98 8.44 -3.09
C GLY A 472 9.01 9.04 -2.14
N THR A 473 8.62 10.08 -1.37
CA THR A 473 9.50 10.68 -0.35
C THR A 473 9.82 9.65 0.74
N GLY A 474 8.84 8.84 1.16
CA GLY A 474 9.05 7.70 2.05
C GLY A 474 10.07 6.72 1.51
N SER A 475 10.01 6.42 0.22
CA SER A 475 10.93 5.48 -0.44
C SER A 475 12.35 5.99 -0.58
N ILE A 476 12.54 7.32 -0.73
CA ILE A 476 13.89 7.93 -0.65
C ILE A 476 14.50 7.70 0.74
N GLY A 477 13.73 7.95 1.81
CA GLY A 477 14.17 7.67 3.16
C GLY A 477 14.53 6.20 3.36
N ALA A 478 13.69 5.30 2.89
CA ALA A 478 13.95 3.86 2.94
C ALA A 478 15.20 3.46 2.13
N ALA A 479 15.41 4.03 0.93
CA ALA A 479 16.58 3.75 0.09
C ALA A 479 17.89 4.09 0.80
N VAL A 480 17.97 5.29 1.38
CA VAL A 480 19.12 5.71 2.20
C VAL A 480 19.30 4.77 3.39
N GLY A 481 18.18 4.36 4.00
CA GLY A 481 18.16 3.49 5.17
C GLY A 481 18.76 2.11 4.92
N GLN A 482 18.47 1.48 3.77
CA GLN A 482 18.98 0.12 3.50
C GLN A 482 20.51 0.09 3.43
N TYR A 483 21.11 1.08 2.76
CA TYR A 483 22.58 1.19 2.72
C TYR A 483 23.16 1.50 4.09
N LEU A 484 22.53 2.40 4.87
CA LEU A 484 23.00 2.70 6.23
C LEU A 484 22.87 1.49 7.16
N VAL A 485 21.82 0.68 7.03
CA VAL A 485 21.66 -0.55 7.82
C VAL A 485 22.81 -1.51 7.55
N SER A 486 23.12 -1.81 6.29
CA SER A 486 24.23 -2.71 5.94
C SER A 486 25.59 -2.16 6.41
N LEU A 487 25.80 -0.85 6.31
CA LEU A 487 27.02 -0.19 6.76
C LEU A 487 27.16 -0.19 8.29
N ILE A 488 26.09 0.08 9.03
CA ILE A 488 26.10 0.07 10.51
C ILE A 488 26.25 -1.36 11.01
N GLU A 489 25.53 -2.30 10.42
CA GLU A 489 25.63 -3.73 10.77
C GLU A 489 27.06 -4.23 10.60
N SER A 490 27.67 -4.02 9.43
CA SER A 490 29.00 -4.53 9.12
C SER A 490 30.13 -3.95 10.01
N ARG A 491 29.92 -2.74 10.58
CA ARG A 491 30.94 -2.06 11.41
C ARG A 491 30.65 -2.09 12.90
N LEU A 492 29.38 -2.00 13.30
CA LEU A 492 28.96 -1.75 14.67
C LEU A 492 27.99 -2.84 15.21
N GLY A 493 27.52 -3.73 14.32
CA GLY A 493 26.61 -4.82 14.66
C GLY A 493 25.14 -4.40 14.82
N TRP A 494 24.27 -5.39 14.96
CA TRP A 494 22.81 -5.25 14.97
C TRP A 494 22.25 -4.37 16.10
N MET A 495 22.89 -4.35 17.27
CA MET A 495 22.45 -3.49 18.37
C MET A 495 22.43 -2.01 17.96
N SER A 496 23.45 -1.57 17.22
CA SER A 496 23.57 -0.19 16.73
C SER A 496 22.52 0.12 15.66
N VAL A 497 22.14 -0.87 14.86
CA VAL A 497 21.04 -0.75 13.89
C VAL A 497 19.71 -0.50 14.62
N PHE A 498 19.42 -1.20 15.70
CA PHE A 498 18.18 -0.94 16.46
C PHE A 498 18.15 0.44 17.12
N TYR A 499 19.26 0.94 17.64
CA TYR A 499 19.34 2.31 18.14
C TYR A 499 19.14 3.34 17.03
N PHE A 500 19.68 3.09 15.84
CA PHE A 500 19.41 3.90 14.67
C PHE A 500 17.91 3.90 14.32
N PHE A 501 17.21 2.78 14.39
CA PHE A 501 15.77 2.70 14.19
C PHE A 501 14.98 3.53 15.21
N VAL A 502 15.37 3.52 16.48
CA VAL A 502 14.76 4.35 17.53
C VAL A 502 14.92 5.84 17.20
N VAL A 503 16.11 6.27 16.77
CA VAL A 503 16.36 7.67 16.37
C VAL A 503 15.49 8.06 15.18
N MET A 504 15.39 7.21 14.17
CA MET A 504 14.56 7.49 12.98
C MET A 504 13.07 7.51 13.31
N THR A 505 12.59 6.62 14.19
CA THR A 505 11.21 6.65 14.67
C THR A 505 10.92 7.93 15.46
N GLY A 506 11.86 8.38 16.29
CA GLY A 506 11.79 9.68 16.97
C GLY A 506 11.75 10.86 15.98
N GLY A 507 12.54 10.81 14.90
CA GLY A 507 12.49 11.79 13.81
C GLY A 507 11.10 11.87 13.16
N SER A 508 10.45 10.73 12.94
CA SER A 508 9.06 10.69 12.45
C SER A 508 8.09 11.41 13.40
N VAL A 509 8.22 11.21 14.71
CA VAL A 509 7.41 11.90 15.72
C VAL A 509 7.61 13.42 15.62
N VAL A 510 8.85 13.90 15.51
CA VAL A 510 9.17 15.33 15.41
C VAL A 510 8.42 16.00 14.25
N PHE A 511 8.36 15.36 13.09
CA PHE A 511 7.62 15.90 11.93
C PHE A 511 6.09 15.87 12.12
N ILE A 512 5.56 14.94 12.92
CA ILE A 512 4.11 14.85 13.17
C ILE A 512 3.65 15.79 14.30
N VAL A 513 4.53 16.18 15.25
CA VAL A 513 4.17 17.05 16.38
C VAL A 513 3.45 18.34 15.96
N PRO A 514 3.85 19.10 14.93
CA PRO A 514 3.11 20.30 14.51
C PRO A 514 1.65 20.00 14.11
N LEU A 515 1.42 18.87 13.45
CA LEU A 515 0.09 18.41 13.06
C LEU A 515 -0.73 17.97 14.27
N LEU A 516 -0.10 17.26 15.20
CA LEU A 516 -0.70 16.88 16.48
C LEU A 516 -1.18 18.11 17.27
N VAL A 517 -0.31 19.13 17.41
CA VAL A 517 -0.66 20.35 18.14
C VAL A 517 -1.83 21.07 17.46
N ARG A 518 -1.88 21.11 16.13
CA ARG A 518 -3.00 21.67 15.37
C ARG A 518 -4.29 20.90 15.64
N GLU A 519 -4.28 19.58 15.48
CA GLU A 519 -5.45 18.73 15.68
C GLU A 519 -5.96 18.74 17.11
N LEU A 520 -5.07 18.76 18.13
CA LEU A 520 -5.45 18.88 19.54
C LEU A 520 -6.08 20.24 19.85
N ARG A 521 -5.57 21.33 19.25
CA ARG A 521 -6.14 22.67 19.41
C ARG A 521 -7.55 22.74 18.81
N ASP A 522 -7.76 22.12 17.65
CA ASP A 522 -9.05 22.08 16.99
C ASP A 522 -10.07 21.26 17.81
N MET A 523 -9.67 20.09 18.35
CA MET A 523 -10.51 19.31 19.28
C MET A 523 -10.89 20.09 20.55
N TRP A 524 -9.96 20.87 21.08
CA TRP A 524 -10.23 21.68 22.27
C TRP A 524 -11.23 22.81 21.97
N ARG A 525 -11.09 23.47 20.81
CA ARG A 525 -12.04 24.49 20.34
C ARG A 525 -13.44 23.91 20.09
N GLU A 526 -13.53 22.77 19.45
CA GLU A 526 -14.79 22.06 19.21
C GLU A 526 -15.48 21.71 20.54
N ARG A 527 -14.73 21.22 21.54
CA ARG A 527 -15.27 20.94 22.87
C ARG A 527 -15.73 22.19 23.61
N GLN A 528 -15.04 23.30 23.45
CA GLN A 528 -15.49 24.58 24.05
C GLN A 528 -16.78 25.09 23.38
N ALA A 529 -16.86 25.04 22.05
CA ALA A 529 -18.06 25.45 21.32
C ALA A 529 -19.30 24.63 21.75
N LEU A 530 -19.14 23.30 21.91
CA LEU A 530 -20.21 22.43 22.40
C LEU A 530 -20.63 22.78 23.87
N ARG A 531 -19.70 23.17 24.74
CA ARG A 531 -20.02 23.61 26.11
C ARG A 531 -20.73 24.95 26.16
N HIS A 532 -20.58 25.81 25.19
CA HIS A 532 -21.29 27.09 25.10
C HIS A 532 -22.69 26.96 24.48
N GLN A 533 -23.00 25.83 23.86
CA GLN A 533 -24.31 25.52 23.28
C GLN A 533 -25.23 24.73 24.22
N LEU A 534 -24.68 24.13 25.28
CA LEU A 534 -25.37 23.47 26.41
C LEU A 534 -25.53 24.44 27.56
#